data_6f6b0b25d623e9d9974c58e06393de36
#
_entry.id   6f6b0b25d623e9d9974c58e06393de36
#
_cell.length_a   1.000
_cell.length_b   1.000
_cell.length_c   1.000
_cell.angle_alpha   90.00
_cell.angle_beta   90.00
_cell.angle_gamma   90.00
#
_symmetry.space_group_name_H-M   'P 1'
#
loop_
_entity.id
_entity.type
_entity.pdbx_description
1 polymer ?
#
loop_
_entity_poly.entity_id
_entity_poly.type
_entity_poly.pdbx_seq_one_letter_code
_entity_poly.pdbx_strand_id
1 'polypeptide(L)'
;LTRPEKDTLWHKDARAGKIEVKDLGVRGYTRKIATLDRYDMNLQCGQCHVEYNCNPGTDPTTGKPIGMSDARTNHFPFKKVDEIGKHYTDLKFGDFRHGITGALLWKAQHPDVENYYGSKHQKAGVECSSCHMPKVKDKKTGKTFTSHWQTSPKHYIKETCLTCHSDWTEQQAVYVIDSLNSRHQGKLRQAEYALTRFVDKFEEAKNLGVDDATLNKAREIHYN
;
A
#
# COMPACT_ATOMS: atom_id res chain seq x y z
N LEU A 1 6.11 -12.40 4.56
CA LEU A 1 7.40 -13.10 4.69
C LEU A 1 7.33 -14.60 4.39
N THR A 2 6.28 -15.07 3.72
CA THR A 2 6.00 -16.50 3.54
C THR A 2 6.50 -17.09 2.22
N ARG A 3 7.23 -16.36 1.39
CA ARG A 3 7.73 -16.84 0.10
C ARG A 3 9.16 -16.31 -0.17
N PRO A 4 10.18 -16.89 0.48
CA PRO A 4 11.57 -16.43 0.38
C PRO A 4 12.19 -16.57 -1.02
N GLU A 5 11.55 -17.31 -1.91
CA GLU A 5 11.95 -17.46 -3.32
C GLU A 5 11.66 -16.23 -4.19
N LYS A 6 10.85 -15.29 -3.71
CA LYS A 6 10.51 -14.07 -4.46
C LYS A 6 11.58 -12.99 -4.33
N ASP A 7 11.55 -12.03 -5.24
CA ASP A 7 12.59 -11.01 -5.37
C ASP A 7 12.22 -9.68 -4.70
N THR A 8 11.97 -9.74 -3.39
CA THR A 8 11.87 -8.57 -2.52
C THR A 8 13.11 -8.44 -1.64
N LEU A 9 13.27 -7.30 -0.99
CA LEU A 9 14.40 -7.07 -0.07
C LEU A 9 14.50 -8.17 1.01
N TRP A 10 13.38 -8.52 1.62
CA TRP A 10 13.28 -9.57 2.64
C TRP A 10 13.62 -10.96 2.10
N HIS A 11 13.20 -11.25 0.89
CA HIS A 11 13.52 -12.53 0.25
C HIS A 11 15.00 -12.62 -0.12
N LYS A 12 15.64 -11.51 -0.51
CA LYS A 12 17.09 -11.46 -0.73
C LYS A 12 17.86 -11.77 0.56
N ASP A 13 17.46 -11.17 1.67
CA ASP A 13 18.08 -11.42 2.97
C ASP A 13 17.84 -12.84 3.48
N ALA A 14 16.66 -13.42 3.24
CA ALA A 14 16.39 -14.82 3.55
C ALA A 14 17.27 -15.78 2.72
N ARG A 15 17.42 -15.54 1.41
CA ARG A 15 18.31 -16.33 0.54
C ARG A 15 19.80 -16.17 0.90
N ALA A 16 20.18 -15.00 1.41
CA ALA A 16 21.54 -14.74 1.88
C ALA A 16 21.82 -15.32 3.28
N GLY A 17 20.85 -16.00 3.89
CA GLY A 17 20.98 -16.57 5.24
C GLY A 17 20.99 -15.54 6.37
N LYS A 18 20.66 -14.26 6.07
CA LYS A 18 20.56 -13.21 7.08
C LYS A 18 19.28 -13.27 7.90
N ILE A 19 18.28 -13.97 7.40
CA ILE A 19 16.98 -14.19 8.05
C ILE A 19 16.74 -15.69 8.06
N GLU A 20 16.50 -16.24 9.23
CA GLU A 20 16.16 -17.66 9.37
C GLU A 20 14.77 -17.93 8.81
N VAL A 21 14.65 -18.96 7.96
CA VAL A 21 13.38 -19.40 7.38
C VAL A 21 13.06 -20.80 7.89
N LYS A 22 11.96 -20.94 8.60
CA LYS A 22 11.48 -22.22 9.12
C LYS A 22 10.23 -22.69 8.39
N ASP A 23 10.17 -23.99 8.13
CA ASP A 23 8.93 -24.64 7.71
C ASP A 23 8.10 -24.94 8.95
N LEU A 24 7.09 -24.10 9.20
CA LEU A 24 6.15 -24.31 10.30
C LEU A 24 4.83 -24.81 9.76
N GLY A 25 4.47 -26.04 10.08
CA GLY A 25 3.13 -26.58 9.83
C GLY A 25 2.10 -25.90 10.75
N VAL A 26 1.11 -25.25 10.18
CA VAL A 26 -0.02 -24.69 10.94
C VAL A 26 -1.31 -25.28 10.36
N ARG A 27 -2.06 -26.02 11.18
CA ARG A 27 -3.35 -26.59 10.80
C ARG A 27 -3.29 -27.41 9.49
N GLY A 28 -2.25 -28.23 9.32
CA GLY A 28 -2.06 -29.08 8.14
C GLY A 28 -1.48 -28.39 6.91
N TYR A 29 -1.12 -27.12 7.01
CA TYR A 29 -0.45 -26.39 5.93
C TYR A 29 1.02 -26.18 6.28
N THR A 30 1.91 -26.53 5.37
CA THR A 30 3.33 -26.18 5.48
C THR A 30 3.52 -24.73 5.01
N ARG A 31 4.06 -23.87 5.88
CA ARG A 31 4.41 -22.50 5.55
C ARG A 31 5.84 -22.21 5.91
N LYS A 32 6.56 -21.59 4.98
CA LYS A 32 7.86 -21.00 5.26
C LYS A 32 7.66 -19.68 5.99
N ILE A 33 8.21 -19.56 7.17
CA ILE A 33 8.14 -18.37 8.01
C ILE A 33 9.55 -17.85 8.22
N ALA A 34 9.80 -16.61 7.86
CA ALA A 34 11.03 -15.90 8.17
C ALA A 34 10.98 -15.42 9.63
N THR A 35 12.02 -15.76 10.39
CA THR A 35 12.20 -15.29 11.78
C THR A 35 13.19 -14.14 11.74
N LEU A 36 12.84 -13.00 12.33
CA LEU A 36 13.70 -11.82 12.39
C LEU A 36 14.53 -11.87 13.68
N ASP A 37 15.81 -11.50 13.59
CA ASP A 37 16.71 -11.45 14.74
C ASP A 37 16.33 -10.35 15.74
N ARG A 38 15.61 -9.35 15.28
CA ARG A 38 15.10 -8.26 16.11
C ARG A 38 13.72 -7.83 15.68
N TYR A 39 12.98 -7.37 16.66
CA TYR A 39 11.63 -6.87 16.47
C TYR A 39 11.66 -5.51 15.72
N ASP A 40 10.78 -5.39 14.74
CA ASP A 40 10.49 -4.13 14.04
C ASP A 40 8.99 -3.90 14.13
N MET A 41 8.58 -2.88 14.88
CA MET A 41 7.16 -2.52 15.06
C MET A 41 6.46 -2.20 13.74
N ASN A 42 7.18 -1.63 12.78
CA ASN A 42 6.61 -1.30 11.47
C ASN A 42 6.13 -2.55 10.73
N LEU A 43 6.80 -3.69 10.91
CA LEU A 43 6.40 -4.96 10.31
C LEU A 43 5.10 -5.51 10.90
N GLN A 44 4.81 -5.19 12.16
CA GLN A 44 3.52 -5.54 12.78
C GLN A 44 2.38 -4.81 12.07
N CYS A 45 2.52 -3.51 11.83
CA CYS A 45 1.56 -2.71 11.08
C CYS A 45 1.52 -3.13 9.60
N GLY A 46 2.67 -3.38 9.02
CA GLY A 46 2.87 -3.80 7.64
C GLY A 46 2.33 -5.20 7.28
N GLN A 47 1.75 -5.93 8.22
CA GLN A 47 1.00 -7.14 7.90
C GLN A 47 -0.35 -6.85 7.23
N CYS A 48 -0.89 -5.64 7.46
CA CYS A 48 -2.15 -5.17 6.91
C CYS A 48 -1.98 -3.87 6.10
N HIS A 49 -1.12 -2.93 6.58
CA HIS A 49 -0.85 -1.64 5.96
C HIS A 49 0.24 -1.73 4.89
N VAL A 50 0.03 -2.58 3.91
CA VAL A 50 0.97 -2.90 2.83
C VAL A 50 0.17 -3.18 1.55
N GLU A 51 0.75 -2.86 0.41
CA GLU A 51 0.13 -3.21 -0.87
C GLU A 51 0.03 -4.72 -1.04
N TYR A 52 -1.13 -5.18 -1.47
CA TYR A 52 -1.38 -6.57 -1.80
C TYR A 52 -2.41 -6.70 -2.92
N ASN A 53 -2.32 -7.76 -3.70
CA ASN A 53 -3.36 -8.10 -4.65
C ASN A 53 -4.30 -9.17 -4.09
N CYS A 54 -5.60 -8.90 -4.19
CA CYS A 54 -6.63 -9.88 -3.89
C CYS A 54 -6.70 -10.94 -4.99
N ASN A 55 -7.25 -12.12 -4.64
CA ASN A 55 -7.56 -13.12 -5.66
C ASN A 55 -8.80 -12.70 -6.43
N PRO A 56 -8.71 -12.45 -7.74
CA PRO A 56 -9.88 -12.15 -8.57
C PRO A 56 -10.78 -13.38 -8.82
N GLY A 57 -10.40 -14.57 -8.34
CA GLY A 57 -11.11 -15.82 -8.54
C GLY A 57 -10.86 -16.44 -9.90
N THR A 58 -10.98 -15.67 -10.95
CA THR A 58 -10.77 -16.07 -12.34
C THR A 58 -9.85 -15.08 -13.06
N ASP A 59 -9.07 -15.58 -13.99
CA ASP A 59 -8.29 -14.77 -14.92
C ASP A 59 -9.25 -13.95 -15.78
N PRO A 60 -9.22 -12.61 -15.71
CA PRO A 60 -10.19 -11.76 -16.41
C PRO A 60 -10.00 -11.76 -17.93
N THR A 61 -8.91 -12.31 -18.45
CA THR A 61 -8.64 -12.43 -19.87
C THR A 61 -9.12 -13.78 -20.41
N THR A 62 -8.84 -14.86 -19.69
CA THR A 62 -9.12 -16.24 -20.17
C THR A 62 -10.36 -16.86 -19.52
N GLY A 63 -10.91 -16.26 -18.46
CA GLY A 63 -12.03 -16.81 -17.68
C GLY A 63 -11.69 -18.05 -16.86
N LYS A 64 -10.42 -18.50 -16.86
CA LYS A 64 -9.99 -19.69 -16.12
C LYS A 64 -9.79 -19.39 -14.65
N PRO A 65 -10.06 -20.33 -13.74
CA PRO A 65 -9.76 -20.17 -12.32
C PRO A 65 -8.27 -19.89 -12.07
N ILE A 66 -7.97 -18.94 -11.18
CA ILE A 66 -6.63 -18.62 -10.73
C ILE A 66 -6.36 -19.35 -9.41
N GLY A 67 -5.33 -20.19 -9.40
CA GLY A 67 -4.92 -20.92 -8.20
C GLY A 67 -4.14 -20.05 -7.21
N MET A 68 -4.14 -20.45 -5.94
CA MET A 68 -3.44 -19.73 -4.84
C MET A 68 -1.92 -19.66 -4.99
N SER A 69 -1.33 -20.46 -5.87
CA SER A 69 0.11 -20.41 -6.19
C SER A 69 0.45 -19.38 -7.27
N ASP A 70 -0.54 -18.84 -7.97
CA ASP A 70 -0.33 -17.81 -8.98
C ASP A 70 0.12 -16.48 -8.33
N ALA A 71 1.13 -15.84 -8.90
CA ALA A 71 1.65 -14.57 -8.41
C ALA A 71 0.64 -13.40 -8.53
N ARG A 72 -0.43 -13.60 -9.30
CA ARG A 72 -1.52 -12.63 -9.46
C ARG A 72 -2.58 -12.70 -8.35
N THR A 73 -2.36 -13.50 -7.32
CA THR A 73 -3.34 -13.67 -6.24
C THR A 73 -2.68 -13.74 -4.88
N ASN A 74 -3.31 -13.12 -3.87
CA ASN A 74 -2.92 -13.13 -2.46
C ASN A 74 -1.40 -12.90 -2.25
N HIS A 75 -0.89 -11.91 -2.94
CA HIS A 75 0.53 -11.62 -3.02
C HIS A 75 0.82 -10.23 -2.47
N PHE A 76 1.85 -10.14 -1.65
CA PHE A 76 2.40 -8.91 -1.14
C PHE A 76 3.69 -8.59 -1.92
N PRO A 77 3.68 -7.60 -2.84
CA PRO A 77 4.84 -7.32 -3.69
C PRO A 77 6.04 -6.78 -2.93
N PHE A 78 5.83 -6.01 -1.86
CA PHE A 78 6.87 -5.30 -1.11
C PHE A 78 7.83 -4.54 -2.04
N LYS A 79 7.27 -3.75 -2.92
CA LYS A 79 7.98 -2.86 -3.83
C LYS A 79 7.94 -1.44 -3.28
N LYS A 80 8.77 -0.55 -3.80
CA LYS A 80 8.57 0.88 -3.56
C LYS A 80 7.27 1.32 -4.23
N VAL A 81 6.66 2.36 -3.71
CA VAL A 81 5.36 2.84 -4.20
C VAL A 81 5.38 3.19 -5.70
N ASP A 82 6.48 3.73 -6.20
CA ASP A 82 6.69 4.06 -7.61
C ASP A 82 6.95 2.84 -8.52
N GLU A 83 7.23 1.69 -7.94
CA GLU A 83 7.46 0.42 -8.66
C GLU A 83 6.20 -0.47 -8.72
N ILE A 84 5.15 -0.19 -7.94
CA ILE A 84 3.95 -1.03 -7.83
C ILE A 84 3.23 -1.13 -9.18
N GLY A 85 3.02 -0.01 -9.88
CA GLY A 85 2.38 0.01 -11.19
C GLY A 85 3.11 -0.87 -12.20
N LYS A 86 4.44 -0.70 -12.31
CA LYS A 86 5.27 -1.54 -13.18
C LYS A 86 5.20 -3.01 -12.80
N HIS A 87 5.21 -3.33 -11.51
CA HIS A 87 5.09 -4.71 -11.03
C HIS A 87 3.80 -5.38 -11.53
N TYR A 88 2.66 -4.68 -11.42
CA TYR A 88 1.38 -5.22 -11.88
C TYR A 88 1.28 -5.28 -13.41
N THR A 89 1.89 -4.33 -14.11
CA THR A 89 2.02 -4.38 -15.58
C THR A 89 2.82 -5.63 -16.02
N ASP A 90 3.96 -5.88 -15.40
CA ASP A 90 4.81 -7.05 -15.72
C ASP A 90 4.08 -8.37 -15.44
N LEU A 91 3.26 -8.43 -14.41
CA LEU A 91 2.41 -9.58 -14.08
C LEU A 91 1.16 -9.70 -14.96
N LYS A 92 0.84 -8.68 -15.76
CA LYS A 92 -0.45 -8.55 -16.46
C LYS A 92 -1.62 -8.73 -15.49
N PHE A 93 -1.48 -8.17 -14.28
CA PHE A 93 -2.48 -8.27 -13.25
C PHE A 93 -3.60 -7.28 -13.48
N GLY A 94 -4.82 -7.70 -13.24
CA GLY A 94 -5.99 -6.87 -13.14
C GLY A 94 -7.06 -7.63 -12.37
N ASP A 95 -7.82 -6.94 -11.54
CA ASP A 95 -8.83 -7.55 -10.67
C ASP A 95 -10.25 -7.13 -11.04
N PHE A 96 -10.41 -6.16 -11.93
CA PHE A 96 -11.74 -5.77 -12.44
C PHE A 96 -11.67 -5.15 -13.84
N ARG A 97 -12.81 -5.13 -14.52
CA ARG A 97 -12.98 -4.39 -15.76
C ARG A 97 -13.79 -3.13 -15.54
N HIS A 98 -13.30 -2.02 -16.06
CA HIS A 98 -14.02 -0.75 -16.00
C HIS A 98 -15.31 -0.82 -16.81
N GLY A 99 -16.45 -0.40 -16.21
CA GLY A 99 -17.78 -0.59 -16.79
C GLY A 99 -17.99 0.08 -18.15
N ILE A 100 -17.39 1.25 -18.40
CA ILE A 100 -17.54 2.02 -19.65
C ILE A 100 -16.45 1.62 -20.65
N THR A 101 -15.18 1.74 -20.28
CA THR A 101 -14.07 1.52 -21.21
C THR A 101 -13.77 0.05 -21.48
N GLY A 102 -14.17 -0.84 -20.57
CA GLY A 102 -13.82 -2.27 -20.63
C GLY A 102 -12.34 -2.54 -20.35
N ALA A 103 -11.55 -1.53 -19.96
CA ALA A 103 -10.17 -1.71 -19.59
C ALA A 103 -10.04 -2.65 -18.39
N LEU A 104 -9.06 -3.54 -18.43
CA LEU A 104 -8.68 -4.35 -17.27
C LEU A 104 -7.87 -3.47 -16.34
N LEU A 105 -8.34 -3.25 -15.13
CA LEU A 105 -7.73 -2.37 -14.14
C LEU A 105 -7.40 -3.12 -12.86
N TRP A 106 -6.61 -2.51 -12.00
CA TRP A 106 -6.29 -2.99 -10.67
C TRP A 106 -6.46 -1.87 -9.64
N LYS A 107 -6.68 -2.25 -8.40
CA LYS A 107 -6.79 -1.32 -7.27
C LYS A 107 -5.53 -1.39 -6.43
N ALA A 108 -4.96 -0.23 -6.12
CA ALA A 108 -4.04 -0.13 -5.00
C ALA A 108 -4.82 -0.31 -3.70
N GLN A 109 -4.31 -1.14 -2.79
CA GLN A 109 -4.98 -1.42 -1.53
C GLN A 109 -4.48 -0.46 -0.44
N HIS A 110 -3.43 -0.81 0.28
CA HIS A 110 -2.94 -0.08 1.44
C HIS A 110 -1.41 0.08 1.38
N PRO A 111 -0.85 0.81 0.40
CA PRO A 111 0.61 0.94 0.24
C PRO A 111 1.24 1.88 1.28
N ASP A 112 0.82 1.78 2.53
CA ASP A 112 1.26 2.68 3.60
C ASP A 112 2.72 2.43 3.96
N VAL A 113 3.12 1.16 4.08
CA VAL A 113 4.52 0.76 4.33
C VAL A 113 5.42 1.18 3.18
N GLU A 114 4.98 0.99 1.94
CA GLU A 114 5.73 1.36 0.74
C GLU A 114 5.93 2.88 0.64
N ASN A 115 4.93 3.67 1.04
CA ASN A 115 5.03 5.13 1.14
C ASN A 115 5.94 5.57 2.30
N TYR A 116 5.91 4.82 3.41
CA TYR A 116 6.69 5.16 4.60
C TYR A 116 8.18 4.86 4.40
N TYR A 117 8.55 3.72 3.81
CA TYR A 117 9.95 3.36 3.58
C TYR A 117 10.65 4.33 2.62
N GLY A 118 11.82 4.80 3.06
CA GLY A 118 12.58 5.84 2.36
C GLY A 118 12.19 7.28 2.74
N SER A 119 11.13 7.47 3.53
CA SER A 119 10.75 8.78 4.06
C SER A 119 11.78 9.34 5.04
N LYS A 120 11.72 10.65 5.30
CA LYS A 120 12.59 11.31 6.30
C LYS A 120 12.35 10.72 7.71
N HIS A 121 11.11 10.45 8.07
CA HIS A 121 10.75 9.86 9.35
C HIS A 121 11.32 8.45 9.52
N GLN A 122 11.19 7.60 8.50
CA GLN A 122 11.78 6.27 8.53
C GLN A 122 13.32 6.32 8.69
N LYS A 123 13.99 7.22 7.96
CA LYS A 123 15.45 7.41 8.07
C LYS A 123 15.88 7.93 9.44
N ALA A 124 15.01 8.66 10.12
CA ALA A 124 15.24 9.15 11.49
C ALA A 124 14.87 8.11 12.56
N GLY A 125 14.45 6.89 12.18
CA GLY A 125 14.08 5.82 13.11
C GLY A 125 12.70 6.01 13.77
N VAL A 126 11.86 6.91 13.26
CA VAL A 126 10.48 7.08 13.74
C VAL A 126 9.65 5.89 13.27
N GLU A 127 8.93 5.26 14.14
CA GLU A 127 8.07 4.10 13.83
C GLU A 127 6.62 4.53 13.60
N CYS A 128 5.81 3.66 12.96
CA CYS A 128 4.37 3.86 12.80
C CYS A 128 3.70 4.14 14.15
N SER A 129 4.09 3.38 15.18
CA SER A 129 3.60 3.52 16.54
C SER A 129 3.95 4.87 17.18
N SER A 130 5.05 5.49 16.79
CA SER A 130 5.46 6.81 17.32
C SER A 130 4.43 7.90 17.02
N CYS A 131 3.73 7.79 15.90
CA CYS A 131 2.70 8.73 15.49
C CYS A 131 1.28 8.24 15.82
N HIS A 132 1.00 6.93 15.65
CA HIS A 132 -0.35 6.38 15.75
C HIS A 132 -0.68 5.74 17.10
N MET A 133 0.32 5.55 17.98
CA MET A 133 0.17 4.96 19.32
C MET A 133 0.86 5.83 20.36
N PRO A 134 0.38 7.07 20.62
CA PRO A 134 1.04 8.00 21.52
C PRO A 134 1.10 7.47 22.95
N LYS A 135 2.10 7.93 23.70
CA LYS A 135 2.15 7.76 25.15
C LYS A 135 1.24 8.80 25.81
N VAL A 136 0.16 8.34 26.39
CA VAL A 136 -0.84 9.19 27.06
C VAL A 136 -0.89 8.93 28.55
N LYS A 137 -1.33 9.93 29.31
CA LYS A 137 -1.46 9.84 30.76
C LYS A 137 -2.90 9.52 31.14
N ASP A 138 -3.10 8.45 31.89
CA ASP A 138 -4.39 8.11 32.45
C ASP A 138 -4.84 9.18 33.47
N LYS A 139 -6.02 9.72 33.28
CA LYS A 139 -6.53 10.84 34.11
C LYS A 139 -6.84 10.44 35.57
N LYS A 140 -7.14 9.14 35.80
CA LYS A 140 -7.51 8.65 37.14
C LYS A 140 -6.30 8.22 37.96
N THR A 141 -5.37 7.49 37.31
CA THR A 141 -4.22 6.89 37.98
C THR A 141 -2.95 7.71 37.86
N GLY A 142 -2.91 8.66 36.92
CA GLY A 142 -1.71 9.44 36.59
C GLY A 142 -0.62 8.64 35.88
N LYS A 143 -0.82 7.35 35.62
CA LYS A 143 0.15 6.48 34.95
C LYS A 143 0.20 6.75 33.45
N THR A 144 1.39 6.72 32.89
CA THR A 144 1.59 6.80 31.43
C THR A 144 1.50 5.41 30.81
N PHE A 145 0.78 5.31 29.69
CA PHE A 145 0.66 4.08 28.92
C PHE A 145 0.66 4.41 27.40
N THR A 146 0.96 3.39 26.58
CA THR A 146 0.85 3.52 25.13
C THR A 146 -0.61 3.34 24.70
N SER A 147 -1.17 4.34 24.03
CA SER A 147 -2.53 4.23 23.49
C SER A 147 -2.57 3.22 22.34
N HIS A 148 -3.49 2.26 22.41
CA HIS A 148 -3.78 1.33 21.32
C HIS A 148 -4.92 1.78 20.41
N TRP A 149 -5.33 3.01 20.52
CA TRP A 149 -6.45 3.54 19.71
C TRP A 149 -6.08 3.66 18.21
N GLN A 150 -4.80 3.72 17.87
CA GLN A 150 -4.32 3.77 16.48
C GLN A 150 -5.02 4.83 15.62
N THR A 151 -5.16 6.02 16.18
CA THR A 151 -5.87 7.14 15.57
C THR A 151 -4.91 8.11 14.86
N SER A 152 -5.48 9.11 14.20
CA SER A 152 -4.68 10.19 13.59
C SER A 152 -3.82 10.90 14.62
N PRO A 153 -2.52 11.15 14.34
CA PRO A 153 -1.65 11.91 15.22
C PRO A 153 -2.11 13.36 15.46
N LYS A 154 -3.02 13.89 14.63
CA LYS A 154 -3.66 15.21 14.85
C LYS A 154 -4.38 15.33 16.19
N HIS A 155 -4.84 14.22 16.76
CA HIS A 155 -5.49 14.22 18.07
C HIS A 155 -4.51 14.27 19.24
N TYR A 156 -3.22 14.09 18.98
CA TYR A 156 -2.18 13.94 20.00
C TYR A 156 -0.88 14.65 19.58
N ILE A 157 -1.01 15.87 19.08
CA ILE A 157 0.14 16.65 18.54
C ILE A 157 1.28 16.78 19.54
N LYS A 158 0.96 17.04 20.82
CA LYS A 158 1.97 17.17 21.88
C LYS A 158 2.73 15.87 22.12
N GLU A 159 2.00 14.78 22.17
CA GLU A 159 2.54 13.46 22.49
C GLU A 159 3.21 12.76 21.29
N THR A 160 3.02 13.31 20.09
CA THR A 160 3.54 12.76 18.84
C THR A 160 4.52 13.73 18.16
N CYS A 161 4.01 14.74 17.47
CA CYS A 161 4.84 15.64 16.66
C CYS A 161 5.85 16.45 17.49
N LEU A 162 5.39 17.05 18.60
CA LEU A 162 6.19 17.97 19.39
C LEU A 162 7.25 17.29 20.27
N THR A 163 7.21 15.97 20.38
CA THR A 163 8.30 15.21 21.04
C THR A 163 9.62 15.27 20.28
N CYS A 164 9.56 15.45 18.96
CA CYS A 164 10.72 15.60 18.09
C CYS A 164 10.83 17.00 17.48
N HIS A 165 9.69 17.63 17.14
CA HIS A 165 9.61 18.99 16.60
C HIS A 165 9.34 20.01 17.74
N SER A 166 10.24 20.06 18.70
CA SER A 166 10.09 20.87 19.92
C SER A 166 10.11 22.38 19.68
N ASP A 167 10.58 22.81 18.51
CA ASP A 167 10.58 24.19 18.03
C ASP A 167 9.24 24.62 17.40
N TRP A 168 8.31 23.69 17.21
CA TRP A 168 6.99 23.98 16.65
C TRP A 168 5.93 24.25 17.72
N THR A 169 4.96 25.06 17.37
CA THR A 169 3.68 25.13 18.10
C THR A 169 2.73 24.04 17.60
N GLU A 170 1.69 23.73 18.38
CA GLU A 170 0.62 22.81 17.95
C GLU A 170 -0.04 23.29 16.65
N GLN A 171 -0.27 24.61 16.52
CA GLN A 171 -0.85 25.18 15.30
C GLN A 171 0.05 24.99 14.08
N GLN A 172 1.36 25.14 14.24
CA GLN A 172 2.30 24.88 13.15
C GLN A 172 2.28 23.41 12.72
N ALA A 173 2.28 22.48 13.67
CA ALA A 173 2.19 21.05 13.37
C ALA A 173 0.89 20.69 12.63
N VAL A 174 -0.25 21.20 13.11
CA VAL A 174 -1.54 21.02 12.43
C VAL A 174 -1.52 21.62 11.04
N TYR A 175 -0.99 22.83 10.89
CA TYR A 175 -0.88 23.50 9.58
C TYR A 175 -0.06 22.68 8.57
N VAL A 176 1.06 22.10 8.99
CA VAL A 176 1.88 21.23 8.12
C VAL A 176 1.10 19.99 7.68
N ILE A 177 0.41 19.32 8.62
CA ILE A 177 -0.42 18.14 8.29
C ILE A 177 -1.52 18.53 7.29
N ASP A 178 -2.24 19.61 7.55
CA ASP A 178 -3.35 20.05 6.70
C ASP A 178 -2.87 20.51 5.33
N SER A 179 -1.71 21.16 5.26
CA SER A 179 -1.11 21.56 3.98
C SER A 179 -0.71 20.36 3.13
N LEU A 180 -0.14 19.32 3.75
CA LEU A 180 0.18 18.06 3.05
C LEU A 180 -1.09 17.36 2.56
N ASN A 181 -2.10 17.24 3.41
CA ASN A 181 -3.38 16.64 3.05
C ASN A 181 -4.05 17.41 1.90
N SER A 182 -4.11 18.75 1.98
CA SER A 182 -4.68 19.59 0.93
C SER A 182 -3.94 19.43 -0.40
N ARG A 183 -2.61 19.35 -0.36
CA ARG A 183 -1.80 19.10 -1.55
C ARG A 183 -2.12 17.74 -2.19
N HIS A 184 -2.22 16.69 -1.38
CA HIS A 184 -2.57 15.35 -1.89
C HIS A 184 -3.99 15.32 -2.46
N GLN A 185 -4.95 15.91 -1.76
CA GLN A 185 -6.33 16.02 -2.22
C GLN A 185 -6.41 16.81 -3.55
N GLY A 186 -5.67 17.90 -3.67
CA GLY A 186 -5.60 18.67 -4.91
C GLY A 186 -5.09 17.85 -6.09
N LYS A 187 -4.03 17.05 -5.90
CA LYS A 187 -3.50 16.14 -6.93
C LYS A 187 -4.50 15.03 -7.29
N LEU A 188 -5.17 14.47 -6.28
CA LEU A 188 -6.19 13.45 -6.49
C LEU A 188 -7.34 14.01 -7.36
N ARG A 189 -7.85 15.20 -7.02
CA ARG A 189 -8.89 15.87 -7.81
C ARG A 189 -8.47 16.15 -9.25
N GLN A 190 -7.21 16.51 -9.48
CA GLN A 190 -6.69 16.69 -10.85
C GLN A 190 -6.69 15.37 -11.63
N ALA A 191 -6.27 14.27 -10.99
CA ALA A 191 -6.29 12.95 -11.61
C ALA A 191 -7.74 12.47 -11.90
N GLU A 192 -8.65 12.62 -10.93
CA GLU A 192 -10.07 12.31 -11.09
C GLU A 192 -10.70 13.08 -12.26
N TYR A 193 -10.41 14.38 -12.35
CA TYR A 193 -10.92 15.20 -13.45
C TYR A 193 -10.38 14.77 -14.81
N ALA A 194 -9.07 14.48 -14.89
CA ALA A 194 -8.46 13.99 -16.14
C ALA A 194 -9.04 12.63 -16.55
N LEU A 195 -9.23 11.73 -15.57
CA LEU A 195 -9.82 10.41 -15.80
C LEU A 195 -11.28 10.51 -16.27
N THR A 196 -12.08 11.36 -15.63
CA THR A 196 -13.48 11.59 -16.06
C THR A 196 -13.53 12.02 -17.50
N ARG A 197 -12.74 13.03 -17.87
CA ARG A 197 -12.67 13.51 -19.27
C ARG A 197 -12.20 12.42 -20.24
N PHE A 198 -11.27 11.59 -19.82
CA PHE A 198 -10.82 10.45 -20.63
C PHE A 198 -11.96 9.46 -20.87
N VAL A 199 -12.69 9.09 -19.82
CA VAL A 199 -13.82 8.15 -19.91
C VAL A 199 -14.92 8.69 -20.81
N ASP A 200 -15.29 9.97 -20.66
CA ASP A 200 -16.29 10.63 -21.51
C ASP A 200 -15.86 10.60 -22.99
N LYS A 201 -14.62 10.94 -23.28
CA LYS A 201 -14.08 10.91 -24.65
C LYS A 201 -13.95 9.50 -25.22
N PHE A 202 -13.66 8.52 -24.38
CA PHE A 202 -13.65 7.11 -24.80
C PHE A 202 -15.06 6.66 -25.21
N GLU A 203 -16.07 6.99 -24.42
CA GLU A 203 -17.46 6.65 -24.70
C GLU A 203 -17.95 7.34 -25.99
N GLU A 204 -17.65 8.63 -26.18
CA GLU A 204 -17.93 9.37 -27.40
C GLU A 204 -17.29 8.69 -28.62
N ALA A 205 -16.00 8.37 -28.55
CA ALA A 205 -15.26 7.70 -29.62
C ALA A 205 -15.87 6.33 -29.99
N LYS A 206 -16.23 5.56 -28.97
CA LYS A 206 -16.91 4.27 -29.15
C LYS A 206 -18.25 4.42 -29.88
N ASN A 207 -19.05 5.41 -29.50
CA ASN A 207 -20.34 5.68 -30.09
C ASN A 207 -20.23 6.19 -31.54
N LEU A 208 -19.13 6.86 -31.89
CA LEU A 208 -18.80 7.29 -33.25
C LEU A 208 -18.23 6.18 -34.13
N GLY A 209 -18.05 4.96 -33.61
CA GLY A 209 -17.58 3.81 -34.36
C GLY A 209 -16.05 3.78 -34.59
N VAL A 210 -15.28 4.40 -33.70
CA VAL A 210 -13.81 4.27 -33.74
C VAL A 210 -13.42 2.80 -33.60
N ASP A 211 -12.44 2.39 -34.41
CA ASP A 211 -11.99 0.99 -34.50
C ASP A 211 -11.45 0.43 -33.18
N ASP A 212 -11.61 -0.87 -33.00
CA ASP A 212 -11.21 -1.57 -31.78
C ASP A 212 -9.70 -1.49 -31.50
N ALA A 213 -8.85 -1.39 -32.51
CA ALA A 213 -7.41 -1.29 -32.33
C ALA A 213 -7.06 0.04 -31.64
N THR A 214 -7.71 1.14 -32.05
CA THR A 214 -7.56 2.45 -31.42
C THR A 214 -8.14 2.46 -29.99
N LEU A 215 -9.33 1.86 -29.79
CA LEU A 215 -9.94 1.75 -28.45
C LEU A 215 -9.10 0.88 -27.51
N ASN A 216 -8.43 -0.17 -28.01
CA ASN A 216 -7.54 -0.98 -27.20
C ASN A 216 -6.29 -0.22 -26.75
N LYS A 217 -5.69 0.61 -27.61
CA LYS A 217 -4.61 1.53 -27.18
C LYS A 217 -5.05 2.47 -26.07
N ALA A 218 -6.27 3.00 -26.16
CA ALA A 218 -6.82 3.84 -25.10
C ALA A 218 -7.03 3.06 -23.79
N ARG A 219 -7.46 1.79 -23.86
CA ARG A 219 -7.57 0.91 -22.67
C ARG A 219 -6.21 0.65 -22.01
N GLU A 220 -5.15 0.48 -22.80
CA GLU A 220 -3.78 0.33 -22.29
C GLU A 220 -3.30 1.60 -21.56
N ILE A 221 -3.63 2.78 -22.08
CA ILE A 221 -3.35 4.06 -21.41
C ILE A 221 -4.13 4.18 -20.10
N HIS A 222 -5.37 3.71 -20.08
CA HIS A 222 -6.21 3.72 -18.87
C HIS A 222 -5.67 2.78 -17.78
N TYR A 223 -5.00 1.72 -18.16
CA TYR A 223 -4.37 0.77 -17.23
C TYR A 223 -3.12 1.35 -16.56
N ASN A 224 -2.28 2.12 -17.28
CA ASN A 224 -0.98 2.66 -16.85
C ASN A 224 -1.12 4.08 -16.23
#